data_a432eb850d6f2534433059508291aa9b
#
_entry.id   a432eb850d6f2534433059508291aa9b
#
_cell.length_a   1.000
_cell.length_b   1.000
_cell.length_c   1.000
_cell.angle_alpha   90.00
_cell.angle_beta   90.00
_cell.angle_gamma   90.00
#
_symmetry.space_group_name_H-M   'P 1'
#
loop_
_entity.id
_entity.type
_entity.pdbx_description
1 polymer ?
#
loop_
_entity_poly.entity_id
_entity_poly.type
_entity_poly.pdbx_seq_one_letter_code
_entity_poly.pdbx_strand_id
1 'polypeptide(L)'
;MKKTLLIVTCALLAQLVSAQTPKWAANAKKAVFSIVTYDKDNNIKATGNGFYIDNQGTALSDYSLFEGATRAVIINANGNQQPVEAILGANSMYDVVKFKTPVDKKQVNLKVATQPVKNGEAVYLLPYSTQKEAICQRGAVTSADSIGKHFYYTIQLKTNEKMVSCPVMNGNGEVVGMIQKNATTDSDESYAIGTSYGEALEISALSLGDASLNKIGIKKALPNTEDQALIYLFMSSEQLDKDAYLSVLSDFVSQYPNSHEGYIRRANLYMHGGDESKYPLANEDLKNAIQKAVNKDEAKFQAAKTIYSYMVSLNGEEGYAEWSYDKALEILREAIQANDQPVYVQLEGDILFAKKDYTGAFACYDKLNKSSLVSSGTFYSAAKAKQLMDGSDLNEVIALMDSAIVRLNKPYLSDSAPYFFERAELNAQAKKYREAVLDYNTFHKAVNGDVNALFYYQREQSAMQCRMYQQALDDINKAVELSPDDENLWAEKGVVHMRVNQLDEAIMAFEKAVSVNADYAAGYRMLGYCQSLKKMKKEAKANYQKAKALGDTVVDQLLEKL
;
A
#
# COMPACT_ATOMS: atom_id res chain seq x y z
N MET A 1 0.64 91.47 -9.46
CA MET A 1 0.61 90.76 -8.16
C MET A 1 -0.41 89.57 -8.06
N LYS A 2 -1.60 89.61 -8.64
CA LYS A 2 -2.57 88.53 -8.58
C LYS A 2 -2.20 87.23 -9.35
N LYS A 3 -1.43 87.33 -10.45
CA LYS A 3 -0.99 86.14 -11.25
C LYS A 3 0.19 85.44 -10.63
N THR A 4 1.08 86.12 -9.91
CA THR A 4 2.22 85.52 -9.21
C THR A 4 1.82 84.80 -7.94
N LEU A 5 0.74 85.22 -7.26
CA LEU A 5 0.20 84.59 -6.08
C LEU A 5 -0.49 83.26 -6.42
N LEU A 6 -1.13 83.20 -7.60
CA LEU A 6 -1.81 81.96 -8.06
C LEU A 6 -0.83 80.83 -8.42
N ILE A 7 0.33 81.20 -9.03
CA ILE A 7 1.39 80.24 -9.40
C ILE A 7 2.10 79.70 -8.15
N VAL A 8 2.35 80.58 -7.16
CA VAL A 8 2.96 80.14 -5.88
C VAL A 8 2.01 79.21 -5.07
N THR A 9 0.70 79.49 -5.11
CA THR A 9 -0.29 78.62 -4.42
C THR A 9 -0.44 77.29 -5.14
N CYS A 10 -0.42 77.19 -6.46
CA CYS A 10 -0.42 75.94 -7.21
C CYS A 10 0.90 75.17 -7.04
N ALA A 11 2.06 75.83 -6.96
CA ALA A 11 3.35 75.19 -6.70
C ALA A 11 3.47 74.69 -5.26
N LEU A 12 2.85 75.31 -4.25
CA LEU A 12 2.77 74.84 -2.88
C LEU A 12 1.77 73.73 -2.70
N LEU A 13 0.72 73.68 -3.50
CA LEU A 13 -0.21 72.56 -3.53
C LEU A 13 0.35 71.28 -4.23
N ALA A 14 1.26 71.50 -5.22
CA ALA A 14 1.95 70.39 -5.89
C ALA A 14 3.07 69.76 -5.04
N GLN A 15 3.57 70.45 -4.00
CA GLN A 15 4.57 69.86 -3.09
C GLN A 15 3.99 69.11 -1.88
N LEU A 16 2.68 69.11 -1.68
CA LEU A 16 2.04 68.50 -0.55
C LEU A 16 1.54 67.05 -0.82
N VAL A 17 1.90 66.47 -1.95
CA VAL A 17 1.65 65.02 -2.21
C VAL A 17 2.99 64.25 -2.27
N SER A 18 3.89 64.51 -1.33
CA SER A 18 4.82 63.47 -0.93
C SER A 18 4.00 62.47 -0.09
N ALA A 19 3.62 61.35 -0.67
CA ALA A 19 2.91 60.31 0.04
C ALA A 19 3.76 59.90 1.24
N GLN A 20 3.38 60.37 2.46
CA GLN A 20 4.06 59.96 3.69
C GLN A 20 4.00 58.45 3.74
N THR A 21 5.17 57.79 3.82
CA THR A 21 5.28 56.37 4.03
C THR A 21 4.39 55.98 5.23
N PRO A 22 3.45 55.07 5.07
CA PRO A 22 2.53 54.70 6.16
C PRO A 22 3.27 54.25 7.42
N LYS A 23 2.81 54.63 8.60
CA LYS A 23 3.46 54.35 9.89
C LYS A 23 3.75 52.87 10.10
N TRP A 24 2.89 51.98 9.59
CA TRP A 24 3.02 50.52 9.70
C TRP A 24 4.19 49.99 8.86
N ALA A 25 4.62 50.68 7.80
CA ALA A 25 5.60 50.18 6.83
C ALA A 25 6.98 49.89 7.47
N ALA A 26 7.39 50.67 8.47
CA ALA A 26 8.66 50.46 9.17
C ALA A 26 8.74 49.13 9.92
N ASN A 27 7.61 48.62 10.39
CA ASN A 27 7.53 47.27 11.01
C ASN A 27 7.30 46.20 9.95
N ALA A 28 6.36 46.39 9.02
CA ALA A 28 5.97 45.44 8.00
C ALA A 28 7.13 45.00 7.08
N LYS A 29 8.07 45.91 6.76
CA LYS A 29 9.24 45.57 5.92
C LYS A 29 10.12 44.46 6.50
N LYS A 30 10.11 44.26 7.81
CA LYS A 30 10.86 43.16 8.47
C LYS A 30 10.33 41.78 8.13
N ALA A 31 9.08 41.69 7.66
CA ALA A 31 8.45 40.45 7.21
C ALA A 31 8.80 40.08 5.77
N VAL A 32 9.39 41.02 5.00
CA VAL A 32 9.79 40.81 3.60
C VAL A 32 11.26 40.41 3.55
N PHE A 33 11.57 39.39 2.77
CA PHE A 33 12.91 38.80 2.66
C PHE A 33 13.26 38.53 1.19
N SER A 34 14.55 38.30 0.93
CA SER A 34 15.03 37.75 -0.34
C SER A 34 15.12 36.24 -0.26
N ILE A 35 14.92 35.54 -1.37
CA ILE A 35 15.04 34.09 -1.53
C ILE A 35 16.15 33.79 -2.53
N VAL A 36 16.90 32.70 -2.23
CA VAL A 36 17.84 32.07 -3.15
C VAL A 36 17.47 30.59 -3.24
N THR A 37 17.21 30.13 -4.44
CA THR A 37 16.94 28.71 -4.70
C THR A 37 18.13 28.04 -5.38
N TYR A 38 18.30 26.73 -5.15
CA TYR A 38 19.43 25.96 -5.64
C TYR A 38 18.94 24.68 -6.34
N ASP A 39 19.64 24.29 -7.39
CA ASP A 39 19.41 23.04 -8.11
C ASP A 39 20.02 21.83 -7.35
N LYS A 40 19.91 20.64 -7.94
CA LYS A 40 20.47 19.39 -7.41
C LYS A 40 22.01 19.41 -7.26
N ASP A 41 22.70 20.22 -8.05
CA ASP A 41 24.15 20.36 -8.06
C ASP A 41 24.62 21.50 -7.13
N ASN A 42 23.67 22.06 -6.35
CA ASN A 42 23.87 23.18 -5.41
C ASN A 42 24.31 24.49 -6.07
N ASN A 43 24.03 24.67 -7.38
CA ASN A 43 24.19 25.96 -8.04
C ASN A 43 22.99 26.86 -7.76
N ILE A 44 23.21 28.18 -7.73
CA ILE A 44 22.10 29.12 -7.64
C ILE A 44 21.24 29.01 -8.89
N LYS A 45 19.98 28.68 -8.70
CA LYS A 45 19.00 28.55 -9.77
C LYS A 45 18.27 29.86 -10.04
N ALA A 46 17.75 30.47 -8.98
CA ALA A 46 17.02 31.72 -9.06
C ALA A 46 17.13 32.52 -7.76
N THR A 47 16.86 33.82 -7.87
CA THR A 47 16.72 34.73 -6.73
C THR A 47 15.44 35.53 -6.87
N GLY A 48 14.78 35.80 -5.75
CA GLY A 48 13.53 36.57 -5.72
C GLY A 48 13.21 37.06 -4.33
N ASN A 49 11.94 37.31 -4.07
CA ASN A 49 11.46 37.79 -2.78
C ASN A 49 10.36 36.89 -2.23
N GLY A 50 10.01 37.16 -0.99
CA GLY A 50 8.85 36.54 -0.31
C GLY A 50 8.54 37.29 0.97
N PHE A 51 7.48 36.88 1.64
CA PHE A 51 7.07 37.49 2.89
C PHE A 51 6.34 36.49 3.81
N TYR A 52 6.48 36.71 5.11
CA TYR A 52 5.82 35.94 6.13
C TYR A 52 4.36 36.35 6.32
N ILE A 53 3.47 35.37 6.42
CA ILE A 53 2.02 35.58 6.62
C ILE A 53 1.55 35.21 8.02
N ASP A 54 2.37 34.48 8.80
CA ASP A 54 2.08 34.14 10.19
C ASP A 54 3.34 34.14 11.07
N ASN A 55 3.15 33.93 12.36
CA ASN A 55 4.22 33.83 13.35
C ASN A 55 4.79 32.41 13.50
N GLN A 56 4.33 31.48 12.69
CA GLN A 56 4.78 30.08 12.67
C GLN A 56 5.84 29.80 11.61
N GLY A 57 6.31 30.81 10.90
CA GLY A 57 7.30 30.67 9.83
C GLY A 57 6.69 30.32 8.47
N THR A 58 5.37 30.51 8.30
CA THR A 58 4.71 30.31 7.00
C THR A 58 4.92 31.54 6.13
N ALA A 59 5.31 31.31 4.88
CA ALA A 59 5.65 32.38 3.93
C ALA A 59 5.13 32.05 2.53
N LEU A 60 5.02 33.11 1.72
CA LEU A 60 4.63 33.08 0.30
C LEU A 60 5.73 33.63 -0.60
N SER A 61 5.82 33.06 -1.80
CA SER A 61 6.66 33.52 -2.91
C SER A 61 6.13 33.01 -4.24
N ASP A 62 6.81 33.31 -5.35
CA ASP A 62 6.50 32.78 -6.67
C ASP A 62 6.89 31.32 -6.78
N TYR A 63 6.02 30.53 -7.38
CA TYR A 63 6.28 29.11 -7.71
C TYR A 63 7.48 28.97 -8.66
N SER A 64 7.59 29.84 -9.66
CA SER A 64 8.66 29.78 -10.67
C SER A 64 10.08 29.83 -10.08
N LEU A 65 10.28 30.41 -8.91
CA LEU A 65 11.55 30.36 -8.20
C LEU A 65 11.88 28.96 -7.69
N PHE A 66 10.85 28.17 -7.34
CA PHE A 66 10.97 26.85 -6.71
C PHE A 66 10.89 25.69 -7.70
N GLU A 67 10.37 25.89 -8.92
CA GLU A 67 10.31 24.84 -9.94
C GLU A 67 11.71 24.31 -10.26
N GLY A 68 11.94 22.99 -10.01
CA GLY A 68 13.25 22.35 -10.17
C GLY A 68 14.27 22.67 -9.09
N ALA A 69 13.90 23.40 -8.03
CA ALA A 69 14.77 23.66 -6.89
C ALA A 69 14.74 22.46 -5.92
N THR A 70 15.91 22.08 -5.40
CA THR A 70 16.07 21.05 -4.37
C THR A 70 16.34 21.63 -2.99
N ARG A 71 16.72 22.90 -2.92
CA ARG A 71 16.96 23.65 -1.70
C ARG A 71 16.64 25.13 -1.91
N ALA A 72 16.17 25.79 -0.85
CA ALA A 72 16.01 27.24 -0.84
C ALA A 72 16.44 27.83 0.51
N VAL A 73 16.91 29.05 0.47
CA VAL A 73 17.33 29.83 1.65
C VAL A 73 16.72 31.20 1.55
N ILE A 74 16.12 31.68 2.62
CA ILE A 74 15.68 33.08 2.75
C ILE A 74 16.77 33.93 3.42
N ILE A 75 16.82 35.18 3.07
CA ILE A 75 17.75 36.17 3.61
C ILE A 75 16.93 37.38 4.07
N ASN A 76 16.85 37.60 5.37
CA ASN A 76 16.11 38.73 5.91
C ASN A 76 16.85 40.07 5.74
N ALA A 77 16.19 41.16 6.08
CA ALA A 77 16.77 42.52 5.92
C ALA A 77 18.08 42.76 6.74
N ASN A 78 18.36 41.92 7.73
CA ASN A 78 19.59 41.98 8.53
C ASN A 78 20.70 41.06 7.98
N GLY A 79 20.45 40.35 6.87
CA GLY A 79 21.41 39.42 6.27
C GLY A 79 21.43 38.04 6.89
N ASN A 80 20.54 37.74 7.87
CA ASN A 80 20.43 36.40 8.47
C ASN A 80 19.78 35.45 7.49
N GLN A 81 20.37 34.26 7.38
CA GLN A 81 19.91 33.20 6.50
C GLN A 81 19.13 32.15 7.28
N GLN A 82 18.04 31.65 6.68
CA GLN A 82 17.25 30.51 7.19
C GLN A 82 16.88 29.60 6.04
N PRO A 83 16.89 28.27 6.24
CA PRO A 83 16.47 27.31 5.21
C PRO A 83 14.95 27.33 5.03
N VAL A 84 14.49 26.97 3.84
CA VAL A 84 13.13 26.51 3.62
C VAL A 84 13.06 25.03 4.04
N GLU A 85 12.22 24.72 5.03
CA GLU A 85 12.11 23.38 5.60
C GLU A 85 11.19 22.47 4.80
N ALA A 86 10.04 22.99 4.36
CA ALA A 86 9.04 22.24 3.62
C ALA A 86 8.13 23.13 2.77
N ILE A 87 7.62 22.55 1.70
CA ILE A 87 6.56 23.15 0.88
C ILE A 87 5.21 22.79 1.50
N LEU A 88 4.37 23.79 1.72
CA LEU A 88 3.03 23.66 2.30
C LEU A 88 1.93 23.67 1.22
N GLY A 89 2.25 24.05 0.00
CA GLY A 89 1.34 24.08 -1.14
C GLY A 89 1.95 24.87 -2.29
N ALA A 90 1.53 24.59 -3.52
CA ALA A 90 2.03 25.27 -4.71
C ALA A 90 0.97 25.27 -5.80
N ASN A 91 1.01 26.31 -6.66
CA ASN A 91 0.21 26.36 -7.87
C ASN A 91 1.00 27.05 -8.98
N SER A 92 1.28 26.32 -10.06
CA SER A 92 2.06 26.84 -11.19
C SER A 92 1.28 27.78 -12.09
N MET A 93 -0.06 27.68 -12.14
CA MET A 93 -0.89 28.54 -12.98
C MET A 93 -0.94 29.97 -12.44
N TYR A 94 -1.05 30.10 -11.14
CA TYR A 94 -1.09 31.41 -10.46
C TYR A 94 0.27 31.81 -9.88
N ASP A 95 1.32 31.07 -10.20
CA ASP A 95 2.71 31.32 -9.82
C ASP A 95 2.87 31.61 -8.31
N VAL A 96 2.30 30.75 -7.45
CA VAL A 96 2.36 30.91 -5.99
C VAL A 96 2.87 29.64 -5.34
N VAL A 97 3.77 29.79 -4.38
CA VAL A 97 4.22 28.75 -3.47
C VAL A 97 4.08 29.20 -2.02
N LYS A 98 3.57 28.31 -1.18
CA LYS A 98 3.51 28.45 0.27
C LYS A 98 4.51 27.49 0.90
N PHE A 99 5.32 27.96 1.81
CA PHE A 99 6.37 27.15 2.40
C PHE A 99 6.63 27.49 3.87
N LYS A 100 7.37 26.63 4.53
CA LYS A 100 7.74 26.70 5.94
C LYS A 100 9.21 27.03 6.11
N THR A 101 9.51 27.89 7.09
CA THR A 101 10.87 28.13 7.59
C THR A 101 10.92 27.86 9.10
N PRO A 102 12.10 27.72 9.73
CA PRO A 102 12.22 27.65 11.18
C PRO A 102 11.55 28.85 11.87
N VAL A 103 10.90 28.60 13.00
CA VAL A 103 10.23 29.65 13.76
C VAL A 103 11.26 30.50 14.50
N ASP A 104 11.30 31.80 14.22
CA ASP A 104 12.05 32.79 15.00
C ASP A 104 11.09 33.61 15.88
N LYS A 105 11.33 33.59 17.19
CA LYS A 105 10.50 34.35 18.19
C LYS A 105 10.46 35.84 17.94
N LYS A 106 11.41 36.41 17.18
CA LYS A 106 11.47 37.82 16.81
C LYS A 106 10.95 38.09 15.39
N GLN A 107 10.46 37.06 14.70
CA GLN A 107 9.93 37.19 13.35
C GLN A 107 8.70 38.08 13.34
N VAL A 108 8.69 39.00 12.38
CA VAL A 108 7.51 39.81 12.06
C VAL A 108 6.80 39.16 10.89
N ASN A 109 5.48 39.12 10.92
CA ASN A 109 4.62 38.64 9.83
C ASN A 109 3.65 39.75 9.40
N LEU A 110 3.16 39.63 8.18
CA LEU A 110 2.08 40.46 7.66
C LEU A 110 0.74 39.82 8.00
N LYS A 111 -0.20 40.63 8.45
CA LYS A 111 -1.58 40.17 8.66
C LYS A 111 -2.26 40.10 7.28
N VAL A 112 -2.82 38.97 6.93
CA VAL A 112 -3.61 38.80 5.69
C VAL A 112 -4.95 39.52 5.84
N ALA A 113 -5.31 40.31 4.83
CA ALA A 113 -6.57 41.05 4.80
C ALA A 113 -7.75 40.07 4.64
N THR A 114 -8.77 40.25 5.45
CA THR A 114 -10.00 39.42 5.41
C THR A 114 -11.01 39.94 4.38
N GLN A 115 -10.84 41.19 3.92
CA GLN A 115 -11.70 41.81 2.93
C GLN A 115 -10.89 42.21 1.69
N PRO A 116 -11.44 42.08 0.47
CA PRO A 116 -10.78 42.53 -0.74
C PRO A 116 -10.72 44.04 -0.81
N VAL A 117 -9.72 44.53 -1.53
CA VAL A 117 -9.62 45.96 -1.89
C VAL A 117 -10.50 46.23 -3.11
N LYS A 118 -11.24 47.33 -3.11
CA LYS A 118 -12.15 47.72 -4.19
C LYS A 118 -11.46 48.56 -5.24
N ASN A 119 -12.05 48.61 -6.43
CA ASN A 119 -11.59 49.50 -7.51
C ASN A 119 -11.53 50.96 -7.05
N GLY A 120 -10.43 51.61 -7.37
CA GLY A 120 -10.15 52.99 -6.97
C GLY A 120 -9.48 53.15 -5.60
N GLU A 121 -9.43 52.12 -4.77
CA GLU A 121 -8.77 52.18 -3.46
C GLU A 121 -7.24 52.16 -3.61
N ALA A 122 -6.59 52.89 -2.72
CA ALA A 122 -5.15 52.95 -2.66
C ALA A 122 -4.54 51.69 -2.07
N VAL A 123 -3.47 51.21 -2.70
CA VAL A 123 -2.63 50.11 -2.21
C VAL A 123 -1.15 50.56 -2.18
N TYR A 124 -0.35 49.80 -1.43
CA TYR A 124 1.05 50.11 -1.20
C TYR A 124 1.90 48.87 -1.45
N LEU A 125 2.78 48.91 -2.45
CA LEU A 125 3.79 47.87 -2.66
C LEU A 125 4.92 48.08 -1.65
N LEU A 126 5.29 46.98 -0.94
CA LEU A 126 6.36 47.00 0.05
C LEU A 126 7.51 46.09 -0.44
N PRO A 127 8.51 46.65 -1.15
CA PRO A 127 9.61 45.84 -1.66
C PRO A 127 10.58 45.42 -0.55
N TYR A 128 11.32 44.33 -0.80
CA TYR A 128 12.48 43.98 0.02
C TYR A 128 13.52 45.09 0.01
N SER A 129 14.01 45.47 1.18
CA SER A 129 15.02 46.52 1.31
C SER A 129 15.86 46.31 2.58
N THR A 130 17.16 46.43 2.44
CA THR A 130 18.14 46.50 3.54
C THR A 130 18.31 47.91 4.09
N GLN A 131 17.73 48.93 3.45
CA GLN A 131 17.81 50.35 3.89
C GLN A 131 17.11 50.54 5.24
N LYS A 132 17.57 51.51 6.02
CA LYS A 132 16.98 51.80 7.34
C LYS A 132 15.54 52.30 7.23
N GLU A 133 15.24 53.10 6.23
CA GLU A 133 13.89 53.61 5.97
C GLU A 133 13.06 52.64 5.13
N ALA A 134 11.77 52.58 5.41
CA ALA A 134 10.85 51.77 4.60
C ALA A 134 10.49 52.53 3.31
N ILE A 135 10.57 51.85 2.19
CA ILE A 135 10.17 52.39 0.89
C ILE A 135 8.86 51.70 0.49
N CYS A 136 7.78 52.49 0.38
CA CYS A 136 6.51 52.03 -0.16
C CYS A 136 6.20 52.78 -1.46
N GLN A 137 5.73 52.03 -2.46
CA GLN A 137 5.19 52.63 -3.68
C GLN A 137 3.67 52.59 -3.63
N ARG A 138 3.03 53.73 -3.76
CA ARG A 138 1.57 53.85 -3.77
C ARG A 138 1.03 53.61 -5.17
N GLY A 139 0.04 52.76 -5.28
CA GLY A 139 -0.78 52.52 -6.46
C GLY A 139 -2.27 52.59 -6.14
N ALA A 140 -3.10 52.33 -7.13
CA ALA A 140 -4.55 52.19 -6.97
C ALA A 140 -5.03 50.93 -7.71
N VAL A 141 -5.96 50.22 -7.13
CA VAL A 141 -6.59 49.06 -7.78
C VAL A 141 -7.47 49.55 -8.93
N THR A 142 -7.23 49.06 -10.15
CA THR A 142 -8.04 49.35 -11.33
C THR A 142 -9.05 48.26 -11.64
N SER A 143 -8.73 46.99 -11.29
CA SER A 143 -9.67 45.87 -11.33
C SER A 143 -9.39 44.91 -10.18
N ALA A 144 -10.47 44.29 -9.69
CA ALA A 144 -10.44 43.20 -8.71
C ALA A 144 -11.32 42.05 -9.23
N ASP A 145 -10.71 41.12 -9.94
CA ASP A 145 -11.39 39.98 -10.56
C ASP A 145 -11.45 38.78 -9.58
N SER A 146 -12.58 38.08 -9.53
CA SER A 146 -12.74 36.92 -8.63
C SER A 146 -12.15 35.64 -9.21
N ILE A 147 -11.40 34.91 -8.40
CA ILE A 147 -10.92 33.55 -8.66
C ILE A 147 -11.54 32.65 -7.58
N GLY A 148 -12.71 32.10 -7.84
CA GLY A 148 -13.47 31.38 -6.82
C GLY A 148 -13.80 32.27 -5.62
N LYS A 149 -13.18 32.03 -4.46
CA LYS A 149 -13.32 32.82 -3.22
C LYS A 149 -12.24 33.90 -3.08
N HIS A 150 -11.27 33.98 -3.99
CA HIS A 150 -10.11 34.83 -3.93
C HIS A 150 -10.14 35.88 -5.04
N PHE A 151 -9.18 36.79 -5.00
CA PHE A 151 -9.13 37.90 -5.93
C PHE A 151 -7.81 37.99 -6.69
N TYR A 152 -7.88 38.51 -7.90
CA TYR A 152 -6.74 38.89 -8.73
C TYR A 152 -6.86 40.38 -9.02
N TYR A 153 -5.81 41.11 -8.74
CA TYR A 153 -5.84 42.58 -8.82
C TYR A 153 -5.03 43.10 -10.00
N THR A 154 -5.60 44.04 -10.75
CA THR A 154 -4.87 44.92 -11.62
C THR A 154 -4.66 46.24 -10.87
N ILE A 155 -3.42 46.75 -10.87
CA ILE A 155 -3.00 47.88 -10.04
C ILE A 155 -2.30 48.89 -10.93
N GLN A 156 -2.72 50.14 -10.91
CA GLN A 156 -2.03 51.25 -11.53
C GLN A 156 -0.73 51.53 -10.75
N LEU A 157 0.32 50.84 -11.12
CA LEU A 157 1.61 50.85 -10.45
C LEU A 157 2.68 50.29 -11.40
N LYS A 158 3.74 51.04 -11.64
CA LYS A 158 4.89 50.57 -12.41
C LYS A 158 5.81 49.75 -11.52
N THR A 159 6.06 48.47 -11.89
CA THR A 159 6.94 47.56 -11.17
C THR A 159 8.10 47.09 -12.05
N ASN A 160 9.11 46.50 -11.43
CA ASN A 160 10.25 45.88 -12.12
C ASN A 160 10.49 44.46 -11.52
N GLU A 161 11.40 43.71 -12.12
CA GLU A 161 11.69 42.33 -11.71
C GLU A 161 12.10 42.17 -10.23
N LYS A 162 12.74 43.21 -9.64
CA LYS A 162 13.12 43.18 -8.21
C LYS A 162 11.93 43.33 -7.26
N MET A 163 10.76 43.66 -7.77
CA MET A 163 9.53 43.86 -6.99
C MET A 163 8.58 42.66 -7.09
N VAL A 164 8.89 41.70 -7.93
CA VAL A 164 8.10 40.45 -8.06
C VAL A 164 8.13 39.70 -6.73
N SER A 165 7.04 39.05 -6.38
CA SER A 165 6.74 38.37 -5.08
C SER A 165 6.70 39.29 -3.86
N CYS A 166 6.81 40.63 -4.04
CA CYS A 166 6.65 41.57 -2.92
C CYS A 166 5.18 41.75 -2.55
N PRO A 167 4.86 41.95 -1.25
CA PRO A 167 3.49 42.11 -0.79
C PRO A 167 2.89 43.46 -1.19
N VAL A 168 1.62 43.41 -1.56
CA VAL A 168 0.74 44.58 -1.76
C VAL A 168 -0.11 44.73 -0.51
N MET A 169 -0.05 45.93 0.10
CA MET A 169 -0.68 46.25 1.37
C MET A 169 -1.88 47.18 1.18
N ASN A 170 -2.92 47.03 1.98
CA ASN A 170 -3.98 48.05 2.08
C ASN A 170 -3.57 49.24 2.99
N GLY A 171 -4.44 50.25 3.10
CA GLY A 171 -4.20 51.40 3.96
C GLY A 171 -4.01 51.08 5.44
N ASN A 172 -4.53 49.97 5.90
CA ASN A 172 -4.45 49.50 7.30
C ASN A 172 -3.16 48.72 7.61
N GLY A 173 -2.31 48.45 6.59
CA GLY A 173 -1.11 47.63 6.74
C GLY A 173 -1.36 46.14 6.76
N GLU A 174 -2.45 45.68 6.14
CA GLU A 174 -2.74 44.27 5.91
C GLU A 174 -2.37 43.90 4.47
N VAL A 175 -1.78 42.72 4.26
CA VAL A 175 -1.41 42.24 2.93
C VAL A 175 -2.64 41.72 2.19
N VAL A 176 -2.87 42.26 0.99
CA VAL A 176 -4.00 41.92 0.13
C VAL A 176 -3.61 41.08 -1.09
N GLY A 177 -2.34 41.19 -1.53
CA GLY A 177 -1.85 40.49 -2.71
C GLY A 177 -0.33 40.37 -2.75
N MET A 178 0.13 39.57 -3.69
CA MET A 178 1.54 39.38 -4.04
C MET A 178 1.73 39.76 -5.50
N ILE A 179 2.68 40.67 -5.78
CA ILE A 179 3.01 41.13 -7.15
C ILE A 179 3.50 39.94 -7.97
N GLN A 180 2.96 39.81 -9.17
CA GLN A 180 3.38 38.81 -10.16
C GLN A 180 4.29 39.45 -11.23
N LYS A 181 5.01 38.59 -11.94
CA LYS A 181 5.85 39.05 -13.06
C LYS A 181 4.97 39.54 -14.20
N ASN A 182 5.20 40.77 -14.66
CA ASN A 182 4.53 41.31 -15.83
C ASN A 182 5.04 40.67 -17.12
N ALA A 183 4.13 40.44 -18.06
CA ALA A 183 4.48 39.92 -19.39
C ALA A 183 5.28 40.96 -20.22
N THR A 184 5.10 42.26 -19.91
CA THR A 184 5.77 43.40 -20.58
C THR A 184 6.53 44.23 -19.56
N THR A 185 7.76 44.61 -19.87
CA THR A 185 8.70 45.32 -18.96
C THR A 185 8.39 46.81 -18.74
N ASP A 186 7.48 47.40 -19.52
CA ASP A 186 7.23 48.85 -19.52
C ASP A 186 5.73 49.20 -19.32
N SER A 187 5.00 48.35 -18.62
CA SER A 187 3.59 48.61 -18.29
C SER A 187 3.47 49.53 -17.07
N ASP A 188 2.56 50.49 -17.15
CA ASP A 188 2.14 51.33 -16.01
C ASP A 188 1.15 50.57 -15.10
N GLU A 189 0.79 49.37 -15.47
CA GLU A 189 -0.05 48.47 -14.69
C GLU A 189 0.74 47.25 -14.21
N SER A 190 0.42 46.78 -13.03
CA SER A 190 0.96 45.57 -12.44
C SER A 190 -0.16 44.66 -11.96
N TYR A 191 0.14 43.38 -11.83
CA TYR A 191 -0.80 42.36 -11.46
C TYR A 191 -0.42 41.74 -10.10
N ALA A 192 -1.43 41.41 -9.29
CA ALA A 192 -1.18 40.75 -8.01
C ALA A 192 -2.23 39.66 -7.74
N ILE A 193 -1.75 38.45 -7.38
CA ILE A 193 -2.62 37.41 -6.86
C ILE A 193 -3.00 37.72 -5.41
N GLY A 194 -4.26 37.57 -5.06
CA GLY A 194 -4.73 37.79 -3.69
C GLY A 194 -4.04 36.87 -2.69
N THR A 195 -3.51 37.44 -1.61
CA THR A 195 -2.76 36.66 -0.58
C THR A 195 -3.59 35.56 0.03
N SER A 196 -4.91 35.74 0.15
CA SER A 196 -5.83 34.69 0.62
C SER A 196 -5.81 33.41 -0.23
N TYR A 197 -5.46 33.51 -1.52
CA TYR A 197 -5.24 32.37 -2.39
C TYR A 197 -4.01 31.56 -1.92
N GLY A 198 -2.88 32.25 -1.75
CA GLY A 198 -1.65 31.61 -1.27
C GLY A 198 -1.81 31.03 0.16
N GLU A 199 -2.53 31.75 1.03
CA GLU A 199 -2.85 31.26 2.38
C GLU A 199 -3.67 29.95 2.36
N ALA A 200 -4.60 29.81 1.41
CA ALA A 200 -5.46 28.63 1.26
C ALA A 200 -4.75 27.42 0.62
N LEU A 201 -3.55 27.59 0.06
CA LEU A 201 -2.79 26.45 -0.47
C LEU A 201 -2.43 25.49 0.66
N GLU A 202 -2.64 24.20 0.44
CA GLU A 202 -2.34 23.14 1.41
C GLU A 202 -1.94 21.83 0.73
N ILE A 203 -1.22 21.00 1.45
CA ILE A 203 -0.96 19.63 1.06
C ILE A 203 -2.18 18.80 1.46
N SER A 204 -2.73 18.07 0.50
CA SER A 204 -3.82 17.12 0.70
C SER A 204 -3.35 15.68 0.54
N ALA A 205 -4.23 14.72 0.82
CA ALA A 205 -3.97 13.31 0.59
C ALA A 205 -3.55 12.99 -0.87
N LEU A 206 -4.08 13.75 -1.84
CA LEU A 206 -3.84 13.54 -3.28
C LEU A 206 -2.65 14.34 -3.83
N SER A 207 -1.97 15.12 -3.01
CA SER A 207 -0.88 16.02 -3.44
C SER A 207 0.35 15.29 -4.01
N LEU A 208 0.49 13.99 -3.79
CA LEU A 208 1.53 13.18 -4.45
C LEU A 208 1.40 13.17 -5.98
N GLY A 209 0.19 13.29 -6.51
CA GLY A 209 -0.08 13.40 -7.95
C GLY A 209 -0.05 14.84 -8.51
N ASP A 210 0.16 15.87 -7.66
CA ASP A 210 0.12 17.25 -8.10
C ASP A 210 1.34 17.64 -8.94
N ALA A 211 1.09 18.07 -10.19
CA ALA A 211 2.14 18.38 -11.15
C ALA A 211 3.00 19.58 -10.73
N SER A 212 2.45 20.57 -10.02
CA SER A 212 3.20 21.73 -9.52
C SER A 212 4.13 21.30 -8.38
N LEU A 213 3.62 20.51 -7.44
CA LEU A 213 4.40 20.03 -6.30
C LEU A 213 5.51 19.06 -6.73
N ASN A 214 5.24 18.20 -7.71
CA ASN A 214 6.22 17.20 -8.17
C ASN A 214 7.43 17.82 -8.88
N LYS A 215 7.30 19.02 -9.42
CA LYS A 215 8.43 19.77 -10.02
C LYS A 215 9.31 20.48 -8.99
N ILE A 216 8.92 20.53 -7.73
CA ILE A 216 9.74 21.11 -6.65
C ILE A 216 10.47 19.97 -5.94
N GLY A 217 11.80 19.99 -5.90
CA GLY A 217 12.62 18.96 -5.22
C GLY A 217 12.72 19.14 -3.70
N ILE A 218 12.23 20.25 -3.16
CA ILE A 218 12.21 20.50 -1.71
C ILE A 218 11.12 19.64 -1.08
N LYS A 219 11.38 19.15 0.14
CA LYS A 219 10.46 18.32 0.95
C LYS A 219 9.07 18.99 1.04
N LYS A 220 8.02 18.18 0.94
CA LYS A 220 6.63 18.62 1.16
C LYS A 220 6.23 18.32 2.61
N ALA A 221 5.42 19.18 3.20
CA ALA A 221 4.80 18.90 4.48
C ALA A 221 3.76 17.78 4.34
N LEU A 222 3.35 17.22 5.47
CA LEU A 222 2.19 16.32 5.52
C LEU A 222 0.89 17.14 5.54
N PRO A 223 -0.24 16.52 5.15
CA PRO A 223 -1.56 17.11 5.37
C PRO A 223 -1.79 17.50 6.83
N ASN A 224 -2.63 18.52 7.05
CA ASN A 224 -2.86 19.11 8.37
C ASN A 224 -3.78 18.26 9.30
N THR A 225 -4.50 17.27 8.77
CA THR A 225 -5.33 16.36 9.56
C THR A 225 -4.77 14.94 9.49
N GLU A 226 -4.91 14.19 10.58
CA GLU A 226 -4.42 12.81 10.68
C GLU A 226 -5.01 11.93 9.59
N ASP A 227 -6.33 12.00 9.35
CA ASP A 227 -7.00 11.19 8.34
C ASP A 227 -6.42 11.41 6.94
N GLN A 228 -6.21 12.67 6.55
CA GLN A 228 -5.61 13.01 5.26
C GLN A 228 -4.14 12.56 5.19
N ALA A 229 -3.42 12.67 6.29
CA ALA A 229 -2.03 12.24 6.37
C ALA A 229 -1.91 10.70 6.32
N LEU A 230 -2.85 9.95 6.87
CA LEU A 230 -2.90 8.48 6.75
C LEU A 230 -3.13 8.04 5.29
N ILE A 231 -4.03 8.72 4.57
CA ILE A 231 -4.23 8.45 3.15
C ILE A 231 -2.95 8.80 2.36
N TYR A 232 -2.31 9.93 2.69
CA TYR A 232 -1.03 10.32 2.09
C TYR A 232 0.07 9.27 2.33
N LEU A 233 0.17 8.71 3.55
CA LEU A 233 1.09 7.61 3.86
C LEU A 233 0.81 6.36 3.02
N PHE A 234 -0.47 6.00 2.87
CA PHE A 234 -0.85 4.84 2.05
C PHE A 234 -0.40 5.02 0.60
N MET A 235 -0.69 6.18 0.01
CA MET A 235 -0.27 6.46 -1.37
C MET A 235 1.26 6.57 -1.51
N SER A 236 1.94 7.09 -0.48
CA SER A 236 3.39 7.23 -0.45
C SER A 236 4.11 5.88 -0.46
N SER A 237 3.54 4.85 0.18
CA SER A 237 4.13 3.51 0.24
C SER A 237 4.25 2.84 -1.13
N GLU A 238 3.38 3.22 -2.09
CA GLU A 238 3.37 2.68 -3.45
C GLU A 238 4.23 3.48 -4.44
N GLN A 239 4.52 4.75 -4.13
CA GLN A 239 5.13 5.69 -5.07
C GLN A 239 6.57 6.08 -4.73
N LEU A 240 6.93 6.04 -3.45
CA LEU A 240 8.23 6.47 -2.97
C LEU A 240 9.18 5.28 -2.78
N ASP A 241 10.47 5.53 -2.96
CA ASP A 241 11.48 4.57 -2.51
C ASP A 241 11.50 4.46 -0.98
N LYS A 242 12.19 3.43 -0.48
CA LYS A 242 12.23 3.10 0.94
C LYS A 242 12.73 4.24 1.84
N ASP A 243 13.76 4.96 1.41
CA ASP A 243 14.36 6.02 2.22
C ASP A 243 13.48 7.27 2.25
N ALA A 244 12.90 7.63 1.11
CA ALA A 244 11.93 8.72 1.02
C ALA A 244 10.67 8.39 1.85
N TYR A 245 10.15 7.16 1.79
CA TYR A 245 9.00 6.74 2.60
C TYR A 245 9.32 6.74 4.09
N LEU A 246 10.51 6.28 4.49
CA LEU A 246 10.97 6.34 5.88
C LEU A 246 11.02 7.77 6.42
N SER A 247 11.45 8.72 5.57
CA SER A 247 11.43 10.15 5.92
C SER A 247 10.00 10.65 6.17
N VAL A 248 9.05 10.29 5.29
CA VAL A 248 7.62 10.66 5.43
C VAL A 248 7.02 10.04 6.69
N LEU A 249 7.32 8.78 7.00
CA LEU A 249 6.87 8.12 8.24
C LEU A 249 7.43 8.80 9.49
N SER A 250 8.68 9.25 9.45
CA SER A 250 9.32 9.94 10.57
C SER A 250 8.68 11.31 10.82
N ASP A 251 8.30 12.01 9.75
CA ASP A 251 7.51 13.24 9.85
C ASP A 251 6.14 13.01 10.44
N PHE A 252 5.47 11.94 9.99
CA PHE A 252 4.15 11.58 10.50
C PHE A 252 4.19 11.30 12.00
N VAL A 253 5.14 10.49 12.45
CA VAL A 253 5.33 10.20 13.88
C VAL A 253 5.61 11.48 14.69
N SER A 254 6.34 12.44 14.11
CA SER A 254 6.60 13.73 14.75
C SER A 254 5.37 14.62 14.82
N GLN A 255 4.57 14.67 13.75
CA GLN A 255 3.37 15.52 13.66
C GLN A 255 2.17 14.93 14.40
N TYR A 256 2.02 13.59 14.38
CA TYR A 256 0.93 12.84 15.02
C TYR A 256 1.45 11.81 16.03
N PRO A 257 2.07 12.24 17.13
CA PRO A 257 2.77 11.35 18.06
C PRO A 257 1.85 10.40 18.83
N ASN A 258 0.54 10.65 18.83
CA ASN A 258 -0.46 9.79 19.47
C ASN A 258 -1.14 8.81 18.51
N SER A 259 -0.78 8.84 17.22
CA SER A 259 -1.22 7.88 16.23
C SER A 259 -0.33 6.64 16.28
N HIS A 260 -0.91 5.47 16.51
CA HIS A 260 -0.14 4.21 16.45
C HIS A 260 0.28 3.84 15.02
N GLU A 261 -0.48 4.28 14.01
CA GLU A 261 -0.28 3.92 12.61
C GLU A 261 1.12 4.26 12.07
N GLY A 262 1.62 5.46 12.38
CA GLY A 262 2.95 5.87 11.93
C GLY A 262 4.07 4.99 12.50
N TYR A 263 3.98 4.66 13.78
CA TYR A 263 4.93 3.77 14.45
C TYR A 263 4.86 2.35 13.90
N ILE A 264 3.65 1.79 13.74
CA ILE A 264 3.45 0.44 13.20
C ILE A 264 3.99 0.33 11.78
N ARG A 265 3.70 1.28 10.91
CA ARG A 265 4.21 1.30 9.52
C ARG A 265 5.73 1.43 9.47
N ARG A 266 6.31 2.26 10.34
CA ARG A 266 7.77 2.43 10.40
C ARG A 266 8.46 1.19 10.96
N ALA A 267 7.89 0.56 11.99
CA ALA A 267 8.35 -0.73 12.49
C ALA A 267 8.33 -1.81 11.39
N ASN A 268 7.22 -1.93 10.64
CA ASN A 268 7.12 -2.85 9.50
C ASN A 268 8.23 -2.60 8.46
N LEU A 269 8.49 -1.34 8.13
CA LEU A 269 9.54 -0.98 7.17
C LEU A 269 10.94 -1.40 7.66
N TYR A 270 11.22 -1.26 8.95
CA TYR A 270 12.47 -1.74 9.56
C TYR A 270 12.55 -3.28 9.60
N MET A 271 11.46 -3.97 9.97
CA MET A 271 11.43 -5.42 10.12
C MET A 271 11.63 -6.16 8.78
N HIS A 272 11.02 -5.66 7.71
CA HIS A 272 11.10 -6.28 6.38
C HIS A 272 12.12 -5.61 5.45
N GLY A 273 12.89 -4.68 5.98
CA GLY A 273 13.84 -3.89 5.20
C GLY A 273 15.15 -4.57 4.84
N GLY A 274 15.43 -5.75 5.39
CA GLY A 274 16.68 -6.51 5.16
C GLY A 274 17.90 -6.01 5.94
N ASP A 275 17.75 -5.04 6.85
CA ASP A 275 18.80 -4.52 7.72
C ASP A 275 18.46 -4.81 9.19
N GLU A 276 18.99 -5.91 9.71
CA GLU A 276 18.75 -6.35 11.09
C GLU A 276 19.23 -5.34 12.15
N SER A 277 20.17 -4.46 11.82
CA SER A 277 20.59 -3.39 12.72
C SER A 277 19.47 -2.43 13.09
N LYS A 278 18.36 -2.43 12.33
CA LYS A 278 17.15 -1.63 12.56
C LYS A 278 16.11 -2.30 13.46
N TYR A 279 16.26 -3.59 13.78
CA TYR A 279 15.29 -4.29 14.63
C TYR A 279 15.08 -3.65 16.02
N PRO A 280 16.11 -3.13 16.71
CA PRO A 280 15.89 -2.40 17.95
C PRO A 280 15.01 -1.16 17.77
N LEU A 281 15.15 -0.43 16.64
CA LEU A 281 14.30 0.73 16.33
C LEU A 281 12.86 0.31 16.04
N ALA A 282 12.66 -0.80 15.31
CA ALA A 282 11.33 -1.37 15.09
C ALA A 282 10.65 -1.75 16.40
N ASN A 283 11.40 -2.39 17.32
CA ASN A 283 10.88 -2.79 18.62
C ASN A 283 10.52 -1.58 19.49
N GLU A 284 11.31 -0.50 19.42
CA GLU A 284 10.99 0.77 20.08
C GLU A 284 9.72 1.39 19.49
N ASP A 285 9.56 1.36 18.18
CA ASP A 285 8.34 1.85 17.51
C ASP A 285 7.10 1.05 17.92
N LEU A 286 7.16 -0.28 18.01
CA LEU A 286 6.05 -1.09 18.50
C LEU A 286 5.69 -0.74 19.95
N LYS A 287 6.67 -0.53 20.83
CA LYS A 287 6.45 -0.07 22.20
C LYS A 287 5.82 1.33 22.24
N ASN A 288 6.32 2.25 21.42
CA ASN A 288 5.77 3.61 21.31
C ASN A 288 4.34 3.61 20.77
N ALA A 289 4.02 2.77 19.77
CA ALA A 289 2.67 2.60 19.25
C ALA A 289 1.69 2.25 20.39
N ILE A 290 2.01 1.27 21.22
CA ILE A 290 1.18 0.84 22.34
C ILE A 290 1.11 1.92 23.43
N GLN A 291 2.24 2.55 23.77
CA GLN A 291 2.32 3.48 24.87
C GLN A 291 1.57 4.80 24.60
N LYS A 292 1.71 5.32 23.38
CA LYS A 292 1.23 6.66 23.00
C LYS A 292 -0.17 6.68 22.38
N ALA A 293 -0.63 5.55 21.84
CA ALA A 293 -1.95 5.47 21.20
C ALA A 293 -3.10 5.90 22.12
N VAL A 294 -4.09 6.53 21.53
CA VAL A 294 -5.38 6.80 22.19
C VAL A 294 -6.13 5.48 22.39
N ASN A 295 -6.24 4.67 21.33
CA ASN A 295 -6.88 3.35 21.35
C ASN A 295 -5.81 2.28 21.61
N LYS A 296 -5.65 1.90 22.86
CA LYS A 296 -4.57 0.99 23.27
C LYS A 296 -4.78 -0.46 22.86
N ASP A 297 -6.02 -0.92 22.80
CA ASP A 297 -6.37 -2.26 22.34
C ASP A 297 -6.06 -2.43 20.86
N GLU A 298 -6.45 -1.45 20.02
CA GLU A 298 -6.12 -1.45 18.60
C GLU A 298 -4.60 -1.42 18.36
N ALA A 299 -3.88 -0.55 19.07
CA ALA A 299 -2.43 -0.47 18.95
C ALA A 299 -1.74 -1.78 19.35
N LYS A 300 -2.22 -2.46 20.40
CA LYS A 300 -1.73 -3.79 20.81
C LYS A 300 -2.02 -4.85 19.75
N PHE A 301 -3.24 -4.85 19.19
CA PHE A 301 -3.60 -5.75 18.10
C PHE A 301 -2.68 -5.57 16.89
N GLN A 302 -2.47 -4.33 16.45
CA GLN A 302 -1.60 -4.04 15.30
C GLN A 302 -0.14 -4.41 15.58
N ALA A 303 0.37 -4.16 16.78
CA ALA A 303 1.73 -4.57 17.18
C ALA A 303 1.87 -6.11 17.20
N ALA A 304 0.91 -6.82 17.77
CA ALA A 304 0.89 -8.28 17.79
C ALA A 304 0.82 -8.86 16.37
N LYS A 305 -0.03 -8.29 15.51
CA LYS A 305 -0.15 -8.67 14.10
C LYS A 305 1.17 -8.46 13.34
N THR A 306 1.86 -7.36 13.61
CA THR A 306 3.16 -7.05 12.99
C THR A 306 4.22 -8.08 13.39
N ILE A 307 4.32 -8.41 14.68
CA ILE A 307 5.23 -9.46 15.18
C ILE A 307 4.87 -10.81 14.56
N TYR A 308 3.58 -11.17 14.54
CA TYR A 308 3.10 -12.43 13.93
C TYR A 308 3.50 -12.51 12.46
N SER A 309 3.26 -11.45 11.68
CA SER A 309 3.61 -11.42 10.25
C SER A 309 5.11 -11.59 10.02
N TYR A 310 5.94 -10.96 10.85
CA TYR A 310 7.39 -11.15 10.82
C TYR A 310 7.77 -12.61 11.11
N MET A 311 7.24 -13.21 12.17
CA MET A 311 7.52 -14.61 12.53
C MET A 311 7.10 -15.59 11.43
N VAL A 312 5.99 -15.34 10.75
CA VAL A 312 5.55 -16.14 9.59
C VAL A 312 6.53 -16.00 8.43
N SER A 313 7.03 -14.79 8.16
CA SER A 313 7.97 -14.54 7.06
C SER A 313 9.34 -15.23 7.23
N LEU A 314 9.74 -15.56 8.45
CA LEU A 314 10.97 -16.29 8.74
C LEU A 314 10.92 -17.76 8.30
N ASN A 315 9.74 -18.31 8.02
CA ASN A 315 9.56 -19.69 7.58
C ASN A 315 10.29 -20.74 8.45
N GLY A 316 10.38 -20.48 9.75
CA GLY A 316 11.02 -21.38 10.73
C GLY A 316 12.49 -21.04 11.04
N GLU A 317 13.06 -20.01 10.40
CA GLU A 317 14.39 -19.50 10.74
C GLU A 317 14.40 -18.73 12.07
N GLU A 318 15.56 -18.56 12.67
CA GLU A 318 15.73 -17.74 13.87
C GLU A 318 15.56 -16.26 13.53
N GLY A 319 14.80 -15.54 14.34
CA GLY A 319 14.54 -14.12 14.19
C GLY A 319 15.11 -13.28 15.34
N TYR A 320 14.70 -12.02 15.42
CA TYR A 320 15.08 -11.11 16.49
C TYR A 320 14.54 -11.59 17.85
N ALA A 321 15.39 -11.72 18.84
CA ALA A 321 15.10 -12.36 20.14
C ALA A 321 13.91 -11.76 20.92
N GLU A 322 13.61 -10.47 20.71
CA GLU A 322 12.47 -9.80 21.38
C GLU A 322 11.10 -10.16 20.73
N TRP A 323 11.09 -10.82 19.54
CA TRP A 323 9.88 -11.16 18.81
C TRP A 323 9.71 -12.66 18.71
N SER A 324 8.52 -13.12 19.10
CA SER A 324 8.12 -14.52 19.04
C SER A 324 6.61 -14.62 18.94
N TYR A 325 6.10 -15.78 18.56
CA TYR A 325 4.67 -16.07 18.64
C TYR A 325 4.12 -15.90 20.07
N ASP A 326 4.91 -16.25 21.10
CA ASP A 326 4.51 -16.06 22.49
C ASP A 326 4.39 -14.58 22.85
N LYS A 327 5.32 -13.74 22.39
CA LYS A 327 5.25 -12.30 22.62
C LYS A 327 4.07 -11.66 21.88
N ALA A 328 3.81 -12.06 20.64
CA ALA A 328 2.62 -11.62 19.90
C ALA A 328 1.33 -11.99 20.64
N LEU A 329 1.25 -13.22 21.16
CA LEU A 329 0.09 -13.74 21.88
C LEU A 329 -0.13 -13.02 23.22
N GLU A 330 0.95 -12.73 23.96
CA GLU A 330 0.90 -11.93 25.20
C GLU A 330 0.26 -10.56 24.96
N ILE A 331 0.80 -9.82 23.98
CA ILE A 331 0.31 -8.48 23.63
C ILE A 331 -1.15 -8.52 23.14
N LEU A 332 -1.48 -9.52 22.31
CA LEU A 332 -2.82 -9.67 21.75
C LEU A 332 -3.86 -10.00 22.82
N ARG A 333 -3.53 -10.87 23.77
CA ARG A 333 -4.43 -11.22 24.88
C ARG A 333 -4.75 -10.03 25.78
N GLU A 334 -3.81 -9.11 25.97
CA GLU A 334 -4.10 -7.83 26.63
C GLU A 334 -5.09 -6.96 25.83
N ALA A 335 -5.03 -7.01 24.47
CA ALA A 335 -6.01 -6.32 23.63
C ALA A 335 -7.40 -6.96 23.75
N ILE A 336 -7.49 -8.30 23.68
CA ILE A 336 -8.75 -9.06 23.84
C ILE A 336 -9.37 -8.81 25.22
N GLN A 337 -8.56 -8.78 26.28
CA GLN A 337 -9.04 -8.52 27.64
C GLN A 337 -9.64 -7.12 27.77
N ALA A 338 -9.09 -6.14 27.05
CA ALA A 338 -9.59 -4.76 27.05
C ALA A 338 -10.85 -4.62 26.16
N ASN A 339 -10.91 -5.34 25.04
CA ASN A 339 -11.98 -5.24 24.05
C ASN A 339 -12.06 -6.54 23.24
N ASP A 340 -13.04 -7.40 23.52
CA ASP A 340 -13.19 -8.72 22.87
C ASP A 340 -13.75 -8.58 21.44
N GLN A 341 -12.90 -8.13 20.53
CA GLN A 341 -13.25 -8.00 19.12
C GLN A 341 -13.04 -9.32 18.38
N PRO A 342 -13.97 -9.76 17.51
CA PRO A 342 -13.80 -11.01 16.74
C PRO A 342 -12.51 -11.05 15.91
N VAL A 343 -12.05 -9.92 15.37
CA VAL A 343 -10.80 -9.85 14.59
C VAL A 343 -9.55 -10.15 15.44
N TYR A 344 -9.59 -9.82 16.75
CA TYR A 344 -8.51 -10.15 17.68
C TYR A 344 -8.49 -11.66 17.98
N VAL A 345 -9.67 -12.25 18.14
CA VAL A 345 -9.83 -13.70 18.33
C VAL A 345 -9.35 -14.47 17.08
N GLN A 346 -9.57 -13.92 15.89
CA GLN A 346 -9.03 -14.50 14.65
C GLN A 346 -7.50 -14.56 14.70
N LEU A 347 -6.87 -13.45 15.01
CA LEU A 347 -5.40 -13.40 15.10
C LEU A 347 -4.87 -14.33 16.20
N GLU A 348 -5.58 -14.47 17.35
CA GLU A 348 -5.21 -15.44 18.39
C GLU A 348 -5.23 -16.87 17.85
N GLY A 349 -6.28 -17.24 17.11
CA GLY A 349 -6.38 -18.53 16.44
C GLY A 349 -5.24 -18.76 15.44
N ASP A 350 -4.91 -17.77 14.63
CA ASP A 350 -3.84 -17.84 13.63
C ASP A 350 -2.45 -18.02 14.29
N ILE A 351 -2.18 -17.28 15.38
CA ILE A 351 -0.94 -17.43 16.15
C ILE A 351 -0.86 -18.83 16.80
N LEU A 352 -1.94 -19.31 17.41
CA LEU A 352 -2.00 -20.63 18.03
C LEU A 352 -1.81 -21.74 17.00
N PHE A 353 -2.41 -21.60 15.82
CA PHE A 353 -2.21 -22.52 14.69
C PHE A 353 -0.73 -22.56 14.26
N ALA A 354 -0.08 -21.42 14.09
CA ALA A 354 1.34 -21.32 13.75
C ALA A 354 2.24 -21.95 14.83
N LYS A 355 1.84 -21.87 16.10
CA LYS A 355 2.49 -22.56 17.24
C LYS A 355 2.20 -24.06 17.30
N LYS A 356 1.35 -24.59 16.43
CA LYS A 356 0.84 -25.97 16.44
C LYS A 356 -0.03 -26.32 17.67
N ASP A 357 -0.54 -25.31 18.38
CA ASP A 357 -1.60 -25.50 19.36
C ASP A 357 -2.96 -25.54 18.63
N TYR A 358 -3.21 -26.68 17.99
CA TYR A 358 -4.41 -26.86 17.16
C TYR A 358 -5.70 -26.87 17.98
N THR A 359 -5.64 -27.29 19.23
CA THR A 359 -6.78 -27.29 20.15
C THR A 359 -7.19 -25.86 20.49
N GLY A 360 -6.23 -25.00 20.86
CA GLY A 360 -6.46 -23.59 21.12
C GLY A 360 -6.92 -22.85 19.87
N ALA A 361 -6.28 -23.11 18.72
CA ALA A 361 -6.68 -22.52 17.43
C ALA A 361 -8.12 -22.89 17.05
N PHE A 362 -8.50 -24.16 17.18
CA PHE A 362 -9.87 -24.63 16.93
C PHE A 362 -10.89 -23.90 17.81
N ALA A 363 -10.60 -23.75 19.10
CA ALA A 363 -11.50 -23.04 20.02
C ALA A 363 -11.72 -21.57 19.60
N CYS A 364 -10.68 -20.88 19.14
CA CYS A 364 -10.80 -19.53 18.60
C CYS A 364 -11.65 -19.47 17.32
N TYR A 365 -11.40 -20.36 16.36
CA TYR A 365 -12.16 -20.40 15.12
C TYR A 365 -13.62 -20.85 15.33
N ASP A 366 -13.89 -21.74 16.27
CA ASP A 366 -15.26 -22.12 16.65
C ASP A 366 -16.02 -20.95 17.29
N LYS A 367 -15.34 -20.12 18.11
CA LYS A 367 -15.90 -18.86 18.63
C LYS A 367 -16.21 -17.89 17.48
N LEU A 368 -15.32 -17.78 16.46
CA LEU A 368 -15.56 -16.95 15.28
C LEU A 368 -16.74 -17.43 14.44
N ASN A 369 -16.93 -18.74 14.31
CA ASN A 369 -18.07 -19.33 13.59
C ASN A 369 -19.44 -18.98 14.21
N LYS A 370 -19.42 -18.44 15.45
CA LYS A 370 -20.59 -17.97 16.19
C LYS A 370 -20.65 -16.43 16.30
N SER A 371 -19.73 -15.72 15.64
CA SER A 371 -19.59 -14.26 15.68
C SER A 371 -20.11 -13.58 14.39
N SER A 372 -20.03 -12.26 14.36
CA SER A 372 -20.30 -11.45 13.18
C SER A 372 -19.31 -11.65 12.02
N LEU A 373 -18.13 -12.23 12.28
CA LEU A 373 -17.10 -12.52 11.26
C LEU A 373 -17.25 -13.92 10.64
N VAL A 374 -18.32 -14.63 10.94
CA VAL A 374 -18.56 -15.98 10.39
C VAL A 374 -18.49 -15.97 8.84
N SER A 375 -17.66 -16.84 8.29
CA SER A 375 -17.39 -16.92 6.86
C SER A 375 -16.99 -18.33 6.43
N SER A 376 -16.88 -18.55 5.12
CA SER A 376 -16.28 -19.77 4.57
C SER A 376 -14.87 -19.99 5.13
N GLY A 377 -14.07 -18.91 5.21
CA GLY A 377 -12.69 -18.97 5.72
C GLY A 377 -12.60 -19.38 7.17
N THR A 378 -13.47 -18.88 8.06
CA THR A 378 -13.43 -19.22 9.48
C THR A 378 -13.80 -20.69 9.72
N PHE A 379 -14.75 -21.27 8.97
CA PHE A 379 -15.05 -22.69 9.01
C PHE A 379 -13.92 -23.54 8.42
N TYR A 380 -13.28 -23.06 7.36
CA TYR A 380 -12.13 -23.74 6.77
C TYR A 380 -10.95 -23.79 7.76
N SER A 381 -10.63 -22.67 8.41
CA SER A 381 -9.57 -22.61 9.44
C SER A 381 -9.89 -23.54 10.61
N ALA A 382 -11.16 -23.59 11.05
CA ALA A 382 -11.62 -24.54 12.06
C ALA A 382 -11.44 -25.99 11.62
N ALA A 383 -11.77 -26.32 10.36
CA ALA A 383 -11.59 -27.66 9.80
C ALA A 383 -10.11 -28.06 9.76
N LYS A 384 -9.23 -27.15 9.32
CA LYS A 384 -7.77 -27.39 9.29
C LYS A 384 -7.20 -27.60 10.70
N ALA A 385 -7.58 -26.76 11.66
CA ALA A 385 -7.17 -26.95 13.05
C ALA A 385 -7.67 -28.29 13.61
N LYS A 386 -8.96 -28.60 13.42
CA LYS A 386 -9.55 -29.86 13.86
C LYS A 386 -8.88 -31.08 13.24
N GLN A 387 -8.55 -31.04 11.95
CA GLN A 387 -7.87 -32.12 11.23
C GLN A 387 -6.50 -32.48 11.85
N LEU A 388 -5.79 -31.45 12.35
CA LEU A 388 -4.45 -31.58 12.91
C LEU A 388 -4.44 -31.92 14.42
N MET A 389 -5.61 -31.94 15.06
CA MET A 389 -5.72 -32.36 16.47
C MET A 389 -5.56 -33.88 16.61
N ASP A 390 -4.90 -34.32 17.68
CA ASP A 390 -4.78 -35.72 18.00
C ASP A 390 -6.16 -36.38 18.22
N GLY A 391 -6.39 -37.53 17.57
CA GLY A 391 -7.64 -38.27 17.70
C GLY A 391 -8.86 -37.62 17.07
N SER A 392 -8.66 -36.70 16.11
CA SER A 392 -9.78 -36.02 15.45
C SER A 392 -10.67 -37.00 14.65
N ASP A 393 -11.99 -36.80 14.72
CA ASP A 393 -12.94 -37.52 13.88
C ASP A 393 -13.02 -36.85 12.51
N LEU A 394 -12.69 -37.61 11.47
CA LEU A 394 -12.71 -37.15 10.08
C LEU A 394 -14.11 -36.68 9.64
N ASN A 395 -15.20 -37.25 10.19
CA ASN A 395 -16.55 -36.78 9.89
C ASN A 395 -16.85 -35.39 10.47
N GLU A 396 -16.29 -35.06 11.63
CA GLU A 396 -16.41 -33.70 12.19
C GLU A 396 -15.65 -32.68 11.33
N VAL A 397 -14.48 -33.04 10.81
CA VAL A 397 -13.72 -32.19 9.88
C VAL A 397 -14.50 -31.96 8.59
N ILE A 398 -15.09 -33.02 8.00
CA ILE A 398 -15.94 -32.92 6.80
C ILE A 398 -17.15 -32.00 7.07
N ALA A 399 -17.81 -32.10 8.22
CA ALA A 399 -18.94 -31.27 8.57
C ALA A 399 -18.58 -29.78 8.68
N LEU A 400 -17.37 -29.45 9.13
CA LEU A 400 -16.85 -28.09 9.11
C LEU A 400 -16.60 -27.61 7.68
N MET A 401 -16.04 -28.48 6.82
CA MET A 401 -15.86 -28.17 5.38
C MET A 401 -17.21 -27.98 4.67
N ASP A 402 -18.23 -28.77 5.00
CA ASP A 402 -19.61 -28.59 4.50
C ASP A 402 -20.13 -27.20 4.88
N SER A 403 -19.90 -26.79 6.13
CA SER A 403 -20.30 -25.47 6.64
C SER A 403 -19.55 -24.32 5.95
N ALA A 404 -18.29 -24.53 5.59
CA ALA A 404 -17.50 -23.59 4.80
C ALA A 404 -18.07 -23.44 3.37
N ILE A 405 -18.32 -24.56 2.68
CA ILE A 405 -18.76 -24.59 1.29
C ILE A 405 -20.17 -24.00 1.10
N VAL A 406 -21.08 -24.25 2.05
CA VAL A 406 -22.44 -23.66 2.01
C VAL A 406 -22.42 -22.11 1.96
N ARG A 407 -21.35 -21.50 2.47
CA ARG A 407 -21.18 -20.05 2.53
C ARG A 407 -20.45 -19.47 1.32
N LEU A 408 -19.95 -20.29 0.42
CA LEU A 408 -19.30 -19.82 -0.80
C LEU A 408 -20.32 -19.23 -1.78
N ASN A 409 -19.89 -18.19 -2.48
CA ASN A 409 -20.67 -17.59 -3.55
C ASN A 409 -20.72 -18.49 -4.78
N LYS A 410 -21.86 -18.49 -5.47
CA LYS A 410 -22.02 -19.13 -6.78
C LYS A 410 -22.01 -18.10 -7.90
N PRO A 411 -21.49 -18.42 -9.10
CA PRO A 411 -20.86 -19.69 -9.47
C PRO A 411 -19.50 -19.90 -8.76
N TYR A 412 -19.14 -21.15 -8.52
CA TYR A 412 -17.83 -21.48 -7.93
C TYR A 412 -16.73 -21.20 -8.94
N LEU A 413 -15.76 -20.38 -8.55
CA LEU A 413 -14.60 -19.96 -9.34
C LEU A 413 -13.31 -20.49 -8.68
N SER A 414 -12.17 -20.09 -9.24
CA SER A 414 -10.85 -20.53 -8.77
C SER A 414 -10.55 -20.25 -7.29
N ASP A 415 -11.12 -19.19 -6.72
CA ASP A 415 -11.01 -18.85 -5.29
C ASP A 415 -11.74 -19.84 -4.38
N SER A 416 -12.82 -20.44 -4.87
CA SER A 416 -13.58 -21.46 -4.13
C SER A 416 -13.07 -22.90 -4.36
N ALA A 417 -12.21 -23.10 -5.36
CA ALA A 417 -11.72 -24.42 -5.75
C ALA A 417 -11.01 -25.17 -4.60
N PRO A 418 -10.11 -24.57 -3.78
CA PRO A 418 -9.40 -25.27 -2.72
C PRO A 418 -10.34 -25.97 -1.72
N TYR A 419 -11.50 -25.39 -1.42
CA TYR A 419 -12.46 -25.97 -0.50
C TYR A 419 -12.98 -27.32 -0.99
N PHE A 420 -13.26 -27.44 -2.28
CA PHE A 420 -13.74 -28.70 -2.88
C PHE A 420 -12.64 -29.73 -2.99
N PHE A 421 -11.42 -29.33 -3.35
CA PHE A 421 -10.30 -30.24 -3.43
C PHE A 421 -10.00 -30.87 -2.07
N GLU A 422 -9.88 -30.05 -1.03
CA GLU A 422 -9.64 -30.53 0.33
C GLU A 422 -10.76 -31.43 0.85
N ARG A 423 -12.03 -31.07 0.61
CA ARG A 423 -13.13 -31.94 1.03
C ARG A 423 -13.17 -33.24 0.24
N ALA A 424 -12.76 -33.22 -1.04
CA ALA A 424 -12.63 -34.45 -1.84
C ALA A 424 -11.62 -35.41 -1.22
N GLU A 425 -10.44 -34.89 -0.83
CA GLU A 425 -9.41 -35.70 -0.16
C GLU A 425 -9.92 -36.27 1.19
N LEU A 426 -10.57 -35.45 2.00
CA LEU A 426 -11.17 -35.87 3.26
C LEU A 426 -12.24 -36.96 3.04
N ASN A 427 -13.10 -36.78 2.05
CA ASN A 427 -14.13 -37.77 1.69
C ASN A 427 -13.49 -39.07 1.19
N ALA A 428 -12.42 -39.02 0.39
CA ALA A 428 -11.68 -40.19 -0.06
C ALA A 428 -11.06 -40.95 1.13
N GLN A 429 -10.44 -40.23 2.08
CA GLN A 429 -9.91 -40.82 3.33
C GLN A 429 -11.01 -41.45 4.18
N ALA A 430 -12.19 -40.83 4.26
CA ALA A 430 -13.38 -41.37 4.94
C ALA A 430 -14.08 -42.50 4.16
N LYS A 431 -13.53 -42.93 3.02
CA LYS A 431 -14.12 -43.93 2.10
C LYS A 431 -15.48 -43.49 1.52
N LYS A 432 -15.80 -42.22 1.54
CA LYS A 432 -16.96 -41.59 0.89
C LYS A 432 -16.62 -41.25 -0.57
N TYR A 433 -16.25 -42.25 -1.34
CA TYR A 433 -15.64 -42.07 -2.66
C TYR A 433 -16.55 -41.38 -3.68
N ARG A 434 -17.86 -41.55 -3.60
CA ARG A 434 -18.79 -40.89 -4.51
C ARG A 434 -18.83 -39.38 -4.26
N GLU A 435 -18.86 -38.98 -3.00
CA GLU A 435 -18.77 -37.61 -2.55
C GLU A 435 -17.44 -36.97 -2.96
N ALA A 436 -16.35 -37.73 -2.82
CA ALA A 436 -15.03 -37.27 -3.27
C ALA A 436 -15.02 -36.99 -4.78
N VAL A 437 -15.56 -37.88 -5.63
CA VAL A 437 -15.62 -37.65 -7.08
C VAL A 437 -16.46 -36.42 -7.42
N LEU A 438 -17.59 -36.18 -6.74
CA LEU A 438 -18.43 -34.99 -6.96
C LEU A 438 -17.68 -33.71 -6.62
N ASP A 439 -16.91 -33.71 -5.55
CA ASP A 439 -16.09 -32.56 -5.15
C ASP A 439 -14.93 -32.32 -6.12
N TYR A 440 -14.21 -33.38 -6.52
CA TYR A 440 -13.20 -33.26 -7.57
C TYR A 440 -13.77 -32.71 -8.89
N ASN A 441 -14.98 -33.13 -9.28
CA ASN A 441 -15.66 -32.60 -10.46
C ASN A 441 -15.95 -31.10 -10.33
N THR A 442 -16.36 -30.67 -9.14
CA THR A 442 -16.64 -29.26 -8.86
C THR A 442 -15.34 -28.45 -8.88
N PHE A 443 -14.27 -28.95 -8.26
CA PHE A 443 -12.93 -28.37 -8.32
C PHE A 443 -12.47 -28.19 -9.77
N HIS A 444 -12.48 -29.29 -10.56
CA HIS A 444 -12.05 -29.30 -11.96
C HIS A 444 -12.79 -28.22 -12.80
N LYS A 445 -14.10 -28.11 -12.58
CA LYS A 445 -14.91 -27.08 -13.22
C LYS A 445 -14.52 -25.66 -12.78
N ALA A 446 -14.28 -25.46 -11.49
CA ALA A 446 -13.94 -24.16 -10.91
C ALA A 446 -12.58 -23.62 -11.42
N VAL A 447 -11.65 -24.52 -11.73
CA VAL A 447 -10.34 -24.18 -12.33
C VAL A 447 -10.32 -24.30 -13.87
N ASN A 448 -11.48 -24.43 -14.52
CA ASN A 448 -11.62 -24.57 -15.99
C ASN A 448 -10.78 -25.73 -16.59
N GLY A 449 -10.58 -26.80 -15.83
CA GLY A 449 -9.81 -27.96 -16.27
C GLY A 449 -8.29 -27.78 -16.22
N ASP A 450 -7.79 -26.69 -15.67
CA ASP A 450 -6.35 -26.47 -15.51
C ASP A 450 -5.81 -27.28 -14.31
N VAL A 451 -5.46 -28.53 -14.59
CA VAL A 451 -5.00 -29.52 -13.61
C VAL A 451 -3.90 -30.43 -14.19
N ASN A 452 -3.11 -31.05 -13.33
CA ASN A 452 -2.02 -31.96 -13.69
C ASN A 452 -2.47 -33.43 -13.73
N ALA A 453 -1.57 -34.34 -14.13
CA ALA A 453 -1.82 -35.78 -14.19
C ALA A 453 -2.19 -36.37 -12.81
N LEU A 454 -1.58 -35.86 -11.72
CA LEU A 454 -1.86 -36.34 -10.36
C LEU A 454 -3.32 -36.12 -9.95
N PHE A 455 -3.91 -34.97 -10.33
CA PHE A 455 -5.33 -34.71 -10.07
C PHE A 455 -6.24 -35.77 -10.73
N TYR A 456 -6.00 -36.07 -12.02
CA TYR A 456 -6.78 -37.08 -12.73
C TYR A 456 -6.61 -38.46 -12.09
N TYR A 457 -5.40 -38.81 -11.68
CA TYR A 457 -5.13 -40.05 -10.96
C TYR A 457 -5.88 -40.15 -9.62
N GLN A 458 -5.86 -39.09 -8.81
CA GLN A 458 -6.60 -39.07 -7.52
C GLN A 458 -8.11 -39.20 -7.71
N ARG A 459 -8.69 -38.55 -8.72
CA ARG A 459 -10.12 -38.63 -9.02
C ARG A 459 -10.46 -40.03 -9.59
N GLU A 460 -9.61 -40.56 -10.45
CA GLU A 460 -9.72 -41.95 -10.96
C GLU A 460 -9.77 -42.95 -9.83
N GLN A 461 -8.83 -42.90 -8.88
CA GLN A 461 -8.81 -43.81 -7.73
C GLN A 461 -10.13 -43.80 -6.97
N SER A 462 -10.69 -42.62 -6.70
CA SER A 462 -11.98 -42.47 -6.05
C SER A 462 -13.13 -43.00 -6.93
N ALA A 463 -13.10 -42.77 -8.24
CA ALA A 463 -14.09 -43.24 -9.20
C ALA A 463 -14.12 -44.77 -9.29
N MET A 464 -12.94 -45.40 -9.26
CA MET A 464 -12.82 -46.88 -9.24
C MET A 464 -13.48 -47.50 -8.00
N GLN A 465 -13.24 -46.90 -6.82
CA GLN A 465 -13.79 -47.42 -5.59
C GLN A 465 -15.32 -47.32 -5.53
N CYS A 466 -15.92 -46.30 -6.12
CA CYS A 466 -17.37 -46.11 -6.19
C CYS A 466 -18.01 -46.65 -7.49
N ARG A 467 -17.26 -47.40 -8.31
CA ARG A 467 -17.67 -48.06 -9.56
C ARG A 467 -18.11 -47.07 -10.67
N MET A 468 -17.59 -45.86 -10.66
CA MET A 468 -17.81 -44.90 -11.74
C MET A 468 -16.77 -45.14 -12.85
N TYR A 469 -16.82 -46.33 -13.47
CA TYR A 469 -15.76 -46.84 -14.36
C TYR A 469 -15.55 -45.99 -15.61
N GLN A 470 -16.58 -45.35 -16.17
CA GLN A 470 -16.41 -44.46 -17.31
C GLN A 470 -15.57 -43.22 -16.92
N GLN A 471 -15.90 -42.63 -15.77
CA GLN A 471 -15.12 -41.51 -15.23
C GLN A 471 -13.66 -41.91 -14.98
N ALA A 472 -13.44 -43.10 -14.42
CA ALA A 472 -12.09 -43.64 -14.18
C ALA A 472 -11.31 -43.81 -15.47
N LEU A 473 -11.96 -44.35 -16.53
CA LEU A 473 -11.32 -44.48 -17.87
C LEU A 473 -10.96 -43.12 -18.47
N ASP A 474 -11.89 -42.18 -18.39
CA ASP A 474 -11.65 -40.83 -18.93
C ASP A 474 -10.50 -40.16 -18.20
N ASP A 475 -10.44 -40.28 -16.87
CA ASP A 475 -9.40 -39.68 -16.03
C ASP A 475 -8.03 -40.30 -16.26
N ILE A 476 -7.93 -41.64 -16.27
CA ILE A 476 -6.63 -42.30 -16.47
C ILE A 476 -6.11 -42.05 -17.88
N ASN A 477 -6.99 -41.93 -18.88
CA ASN A 477 -6.58 -41.53 -20.23
C ASN A 477 -5.97 -40.12 -20.24
N LYS A 478 -6.56 -39.19 -19.49
CA LYS A 478 -6.01 -37.84 -19.35
C LYS A 478 -4.69 -37.83 -18.58
N ALA A 479 -4.58 -38.63 -17.53
CA ALA A 479 -3.35 -38.75 -16.75
C ALA A 479 -2.18 -39.24 -17.61
N VAL A 480 -2.35 -40.31 -18.40
CA VAL A 480 -1.28 -40.82 -19.30
C VAL A 480 -1.01 -39.88 -20.48
N GLU A 481 -1.98 -39.09 -20.92
CA GLU A 481 -1.77 -38.05 -21.93
C GLU A 481 -0.83 -36.93 -21.42
N LEU A 482 -1.02 -36.51 -20.15
CA LEU A 482 -0.24 -35.46 -19.51
C LEU A 482 1.13 -35.95 -19.01
N SER A 483 1.27 -37.23 -18.67
CA SER A 483 2.52 -37.83 -18.20
C SER A 483 2.76 -39.18 -18.86
N PRO A 484 3.14 -39.20 -20.18
CA PRO A 484 3.26 -40.42 -20.97
C PRO A 484 4.45 -41.30 -20.56
N ASP A 485 5.41 -40.77 -19.81
CA ASP A 485 6.63 -41.47 -19.38
C ASP A 485 6.51 -42.04 -17.95
N ASP A 486 5.31 -42.03 -17.34
CA ASP A 486 5.04 -42.62 -16.03
C ASP A 486 4.47 -44.02 -16.21
N GLU A 487 5.28 -45.05 -15.91
CA GLU A 487 4.92 -46.46 -16.02
C GLU A 487 3.76 -46.83 -15.07
N ASN A 488 3.63 -46.12 -13.94
CA ASN A 488 2.57 -46.40 -12.96
C ASN A 488 1.19 -45.99 -13.50
N LEU A 489 1.11 -44.84 -14.20
CA LEU A 489 -0.12 -44.39 -14.84
C LEU A 489 -0.57 -45.35 -15.95
N TRP A 490 0.38 -45.87 -16.76
CA TRP A 490 0.07 -46.90 -17.76
C TRP A 490 -0.37 -48.19 -17.13
N ALA A 491 0.25 -48.61 -16.03
CA ALA A 491 -0.18 -49.81 -15.29
C ALA A 491 -1.59 -49.64 -14.69
N GLU A 492 -1.88 -48.47 -14.10
CA GLU A 492 -3.21 -48.16 -13.57
C GLU A 492 -4.28 -48.18 -14.68
N LYS A 493 -3.96 -47.57 -15.86
CA LYS A 493 -4.83 -47.70 -17.04
C LYS A 493 -5.13 -49.16 -17.39
N GLY A 494 -4.13 -50.03 -17.33
CA GLY A 494 -4.32 -51.45 -17.50
C GLY A 494 -5.26 -52.06 -16.45
N VAL A 495 -5.13 -51.68 -15.19
CA VAL A 495 -6.02 -52.12 -14.09
C VAL A 495 -7.46 -51.64 -14.32
N VAL A 496 -7.68 -50.40 -14.73
CA VAL A 496 -9.03 -49.87 -15.02
C VAL A 496 -9.67 -50.66 -16.15
N HIS A 497 -8.95 -50.94 -17.26
CA HIS A 497 -9.44 -51.77 -18.38
C HIS A 497 -9.77 -53.21 -17.93
N MET A 498 -8.93 -53.79 -17.07
CA MET A 498 -9.25 -55.13 -16.50
C MET A 498 -10.57 -55.11 -15.72
N ARG A 499 -10.84 -54.10 -14.93
CA ARG A 499 -12.07 -54.00 -14.13
C ARG A 499 -13.33 -53.92 -14.98
N VAL A 500 -13.24 -53.39 -16.19
CA VAL A 500 -14.35 -53.36 -17.15
C VAL A 500 -14.29 -54.49 -18.18
N ASN A 501 -13.44 -55.50 -17.94
CA ASN A 501 -13.27 -56.69 -18.79
C ASN A 501 -12.78 -56.36 -20.22
N GLN A 502 -12.06 -55.29 -20.40
CA GLN A 502 -11.41 -54.91 -21.66
C GLN A 502 -9.96 -55.44 -21.67
N LEU A 503 -9.81 -56.77 -21.82
CA LEU A 503 -8.52 -57.44 -21.64
C LEU A 503 -7.48 -57.08 -22.73
N ASP A 504 -7.91 -56.75 -23.94
CA ASP A 504 -7.01 -56.33 -25.02
C ASP A 504 -6.38 -54.96 -24.72
N GLU A 505 -7.19 -54.00 -24.33
CA GLU A 505 -6.76 -52.68 -23.94
C GLU A 505 -5.89 -52.71 -22.69
N ALA A 506 -6.20 -53.63 -21.73
CA ALA A 506 -5.37 -53.83 -20.54
C ALA A 506 -3.98 -54.32 -20.91
N ILE A 507 -3.89 -55.33 -21.84
CA ILE A 507 -2.61 -55.85 -22.32
C ILE A 507 -1.79 -54.71 -22.98
N MET A 508 -2.40 -53.92 -23.88
CA MET A 508 -1.73 -52.79 -24.51
C MET A 508 -1.20 -51.77 -23.52
N ALA A 509 -1.98 -51.47 -22.46
CA ALA A 509 -1.56 -50.53 -21.42
C ALA A 509 -0.38 -51.07 -20.60
N PHE A 510 -0.42 -52.37 -20.21
CA PHE A 510 0.72 -52.96 -19.49
C PHE A 510 1.95 -53.16 -20.37
N GLU A 511 1.80 -53.47 -21.67
CA GLU A 511 2.91 -53.47 -22.62
C GLU A 511 3.58 -52.09 -22.72
N LYS A 512 2.77 -51.02 -22.69
CA LYS A 512 3.29 -49.67 -22.66
C LYS A 512 4.03 -49.37 -21.34
N ALA A 513 3.45 -49.77 -20.19
CA ALA A 513 4.11 -49.61 -18.88
C ALA A 513 5.51 -50.25 -18.86
N VAL A 514 5.63 -51.53 -19.31
CA VAL A 514 6.94 -52.22 -19.33
C VAL A 514 7.86 -51.73 -20.46
N SER A 515 7.35 -51.03 -21.47
CA SER A 515 8.17 -50.37 -22.47
C SER A 515 8.74 -49.03 -21.96
N VAL A 516 8.04 -48.33 -21.06
CA VAL A 516 8.51 -47.13 -20.39
C VAL A 516 9.58 -47.50 -19.36
N ASN A 517 9.31 -48.54 -18.55
CA ASN A 517 10.27 -49.05 -17.58
C ASN A 517 10.43 -50.54 -17.70
N ALA A 518 11.57 -50.98 -18.33
CA ALA A 518 11.89 -52.38 -18.57
C ALA A 518 12.15 -53.21 -17.29
N ASP A 519 12.34 -52.58 -16.17
CA ASP A 519 12.56 -53.21 -14.84
C ASP A 519 11.30 -53.18 -13.95
N TYR A 520 10.16 -52.83 -14.54
CA TYR A 520 8.90 -52.73 -13.81
C TYR A 520 8.27 -54.13 -13.61
N ALA A 521 8.73 -54.85 -12.60
CA ALA A 521 8.32 -56.22 -12.27
C ALA A 521 6.79 -56.41 -12.18
N ALA A 522 6.08 -55.49 -11.47
CA ALA A 522 4.64 -55.51 -11.34
C ALA A 522 3.91 -55.38 -12.68
N GLY A 523 4.42 -54.58 -13.60
CA GLY A 523 3.88 -54.45 -14.95
C GLY A 523 3.94 -55.78 -15.74
N TYR A 524 5.07 -56.47 -15.73
CA TYR A 524 5.18 -57.82 -16.33
C TYR A 524 4.25 -58.82 -15.69
N ARG A 525 4.08 -58.84 -14.34
CA ARG A 525 3.13 -59.72 -13.66
C ARG A 525 1.71 -59.45 -14.16
N MET A 526 1.29 -58.19 -14.22
CA MET A 526 -0.09 -57.85 -14.61
C MET A 526 -0.35 -58.13 -16.08
N LEU A 527 0.66 -57.88 -16.95
CA LEU A 527 0.62 -58.25 -18.36
C LEU A 527 0.44 -59.74 -18.54
N GLY A 528 1.26 -60.55 -17.85
CA GLY A 528 1.13 -62.01 -17.84
C GLY A 528 -0.21 -62.48 -17.33
N TYR A 529 -0.77 -61.81 -16.32
CA TYR A 529 -2.08 -62.17 -15.78
C TYR A 529 -3.21 -61.91 -16.80
N CYS A 530 -3.23 -60.79 -17.49
CA CYS A 530 -4.20 -60.52 -18.55
C CYS A 530 -4.09 -61.49 -19.69
N GLN A 531 -2.85 -61.84 -20.12
CA GLN A 531 -2.60 -62.83 -21.15
C GLN A 531 -3.07 -64.23 -20.74
N SER A 532 -2.90 -64.60 -19.47
CA SER A 532 -3.41 -65.90 -18.96
C SER A 532 -4.94 -65.99 -19.02
N LEU A 533 -5.63 -64.89 -18.67
CA LEU A 533 -7.10 -64.78 -18.77
C LEU A 533 -7.57 -64.96 -20.23
N LYS A 534 -6.79 -64.46 -21.18
CA LYS A 534 -7.03 -64.64 -22.65
C LYS A 534 -6.53 -65.97 -23.19
N LYS A 535 -6.03 -66.88 -22.36
CA LYS A 535 -5.46 -68.19 -22.73
C LYS A 535 -4.20 -68.11 -23.60
N MET A 536 -3.50 -66.98 -23.58
CA MET A 536 -2.21 -66.77 -24.22
C MET A 536 -1.09 -67.32 -23.32
N LYS A 537 -1.05 -68.64 -23.14
CA LYS A 537 -0.21 -69.30 -22.10
C LYS A 537 1.29 -69.08 -22.32
N LYS A 538 1.76 -69.06 -23.57
CA LYS A 538 3.18 -68.90 -23.88
C LYS A 538 3.68 -67.50 -23.48
N GLU A 539 2.95 -66.47 -23.87
CA GLU A 539 3.21 -65.09 -23.58
C GLU A 539 3.12 -64.81 -22.09
N ALA A 540 2.07 -65.31 -21.45
CA ALA A 540 1.87 -65.18 -19.98
C ALA A 540 3.05 -65.79 -19.20
N LYS A 541 3.52 -66.99 -19.60
CA LYS A 541 4.68 -67.62 -18.96
C LYS A 541 5.94 -66.78 -19.10
N ALA A 542 6.20 -66.26 -20.30
CA ALA A 542 7.37 -65.41 -20.54
C ALA A 542 7.39 -64.15 -19.67
N ASN A 543 6.23 -63.48 -19.55
CA ASN A 543 6.12 -62.26 -18.74
C ASN A 543 6.18 -62.57 -17.21
N TYR A 544 5.63 -63.66 -16.73
CA TYR A 544 5.81 -64.10 -15.35
C TYR A 544 7.27 -64.47 -15.05
N GLN A 545 7.99 -65.11 -15.97
CA GLN A 545 9.42 -65.39 -15.82
C GLN A 545 10.24 -64.07 -15.79
N LYS A 546 9.89 -63.11 -16.60
CA LYS A 546 10.54 -61.78 -16.54
C LYS A 546 10.28 -61.07 -15.22
N ALA A 547 9.03 -61.07 -14.74
CA ALA A 547 8.71 -60.50 -13.44
C ALA A 547 9.46 -61.18 -12.28
N LYS A 548 9.58 -62.54 -12.34
CA LYS A 548 10.37 -63.30 -11.36
C LYS A 548 11.85 -62.94 -11.39
N ALA A 549 12.42 -62.82 -12.56
CA ALA A 549 13.81 -62.40 -12.75
C ALA A 549 14.08 -60.99 -12.21
N LEU A 550 13.07 -60.12 -12.17
CA LEU A 550 13.09 -58.78 -11.57
C LEU A 550 12.72 -58.79 -10.06
N GLY A 551 12.57 -59.97 -9.43
CA GLY A 551 12.39 -60.13 -8.01
C GLY A 551 10.93 -60.22 -7.52
N ASP A 552 9.94 -60.32 -8.41
CA ASP A 552 8.54 -60.49 -8.03
C ASP A 552 8.27 -61.96 -7.65
N THR A 553 8.15 -62.23 -6.36
CA THR A 553 7.91 -63.58 -5.83
C THR A 553 6.44 -64.04 -5.92
N VAL A 554 5.50 -63.12 -6.13
CA VAL A 554 4.07 -63.43 -6.25
C VAL A 554 3.79 -64.26 -7.49
N VAL A 555 4.61 -64.16 -8.53
CA VAL A 555 4.45 -64.87 -9.80
C VAL A 555 4.68 -66.39 -9.71
N ASP A 556 5.34 -66.90 -8.67
CA ASP A 556 5.57 -68.34 -8.49
C ASP A 556 4.26 -69.13 -8.45
N GLN A 557 3.29 -68.65 -7.69
CA GLN A 557 1.94 -69.24 -7.62
C GLN A 557 1.16 -69.12 -8.94
N LEU A 558 1.44 -68.05 -9.72
CA LEU A 558 0.78 -67.83 -11.01
C LEU A 558 1.38 -68.74 -12.11
N LEU A 559 2.67 -69.03 -12.02
CA LEU A 559 3.36 -69.96 -12.92
C LEU A 559 2.90 -71.40 -12.70
N GLU A 560 2.63 -71.84 -11.46
CA GLU A 560 2.10 -73.14 -11.11
C GLU A 560 0.67 -73.40 -11.64
N LYS A 561 -0.13 -72.34 -11.76
CA LYS A 561 -1.52 -72.37 -12.21
C LYS A 561 -1.71 -72.19 -13.71
N LEU A 562 -0.68 -71.91 -14.46
CA LEU A 562 -0.74 -71.65 -15.89
C LEU A 562 -0.75 -72.91 -16.74
#